data_648aa992a2bc934273163f9ad869659e
#
_entry.id   648aa992a2bc934273163f9ad869659e
#
_cell.length_a   1.000
_cell.length_b   1.000
_cell.length_c   1.000
_cell.angle_alpha   90.00
_cell.angle_beta   90.00
_cell.angle_gamma   90.00
#
_symmetry.space_group_name_H-M   'P 1'
#
loop_
_entity.id
_entity.type
_entity.pdbx_description
1 polymer ?
#
loop_
_entity_poly.entity_id
_entity_poly.type
_entity_poly.pdbx_seq_one_letter_code
_entity_poly.pdbx_strand_id
1 'polypeptide(L)'
;YTDRLKPGKYKLTPNLGNNQIINILRSQRLTVKVVFNNQERLENLAERIADQIEPDETSLLEAFYDEGFLKSNGFTKENALTMYLPNSYDVFWDASPEVFRDLMLKNYQIFWNKERLLKASALNLTPMQVYILASIVHKESVKVEEQPRIAGLYLNRLKKGMKLQADPTVIFAIKKASGNFDQQI
;
A
#
# COMPACT_ATOMS: atom_id res chain seq x y z
N TYR A 1 14.14 -31.25 -17.92
CA TYR A 1 12.99 -30.53 -18.52
C TYR A 1 12.17 -29.73 -17.48
N THR A 2 12.20 -30.12 -16.21
CA THR A 2 11.41 -29.52 -15.11
C THR A 2 11.94 -28.18 -14.62
N ASP A 3 13.24 -27.92 -14.71
CA ASP A 3 13.90 -26.75 -14.12
C ASP A 3 13.55 -25.39 -14.76
N ARG A 4 12.68 -25.37 -15.76
CA ARG A 4 12.26 -24.15 -16.46
C ARG A 4 10.77 -23.83 -16.33
N LEU A 5 10.01 -24.67 -15.63
CA LEU A 5 8.59 -24.38 -15.34
C LEU A 5 8.52 -23.49 -14.10
N LYS A 6 7.83 -22.39 -14.21
CA LYS A 6 7.63 -21.46 -13.10
C LYS A 6 6.19 -21.53 -12.61
N PRO A 7 5.93 -21.47 -11.32
CA PRO A 7 4.56 -21.27 -10.82
C PRO A 7 4.00 -19.97 -11.35
N GLY A 8 2.66 -19.85 -11.38
CA GLY A 8 2.03 -18.62 -11.83
C GLY A 8 0.77 -18.84 -12.66
N LYS A 9 0.24 -17.75 -13.20
CA LYS A 9 -0.96 -17.74 -14.05
C LYS A 9 -0.58 -17.91 -15.52
N TYR A 10 -1.29 -18.81 -16.21
CA TYR A 10 -1.10 -19.08 -17.64
C TYR A 10 -2.45 -19.12 -18.36
N LYS A 11 -2.45 -18.73 -19.63
CA LYS A 11 -3.62 -18.87 -20.50
C LYS A 11 -3.42 -20.07 -21.41
N LEU A 12 -4.22 -21.12 -21.21
CA LEU A 12 -4.28 -22.27 -22.09
C LEU A 12 -5.60 -22.22 -22.88
N THR A 13 -5.52 -22.48 -24.18
CA THR A 13 -6.70 -22.57 -25.04
C THR A 13 -7.00 -24.05 -25.35
N PRO A 14 -8.26 -24.41 -25.68
CA PRO A 14 -8.59 -25.77 -26.11
C PRO A 14 -7.76 -26.21 -27.32
N ASN A 15 -7.54 -27.51 -27.46
CA ASN A 15 -6.86 -28.15 -28.59
C ASN A 15 -5.37 -27.81 -28.76
N LEU A 16 -4.67 -27.42 -27.69
CA LEU A 16 -3.23 -27.27 -27.70
C LEU A 16 -2.54 -28.64 -27.65
N GLY A 17 -1.52 -28.82 -28.49
CA GLY A 17 -0.62 -29.97 -28.39
C GLY A 17 0.35 -29.87 -27.21
N ASN A 18 0.86 -31.01 -26.72
CA ASN A 18 1.75 -31.08 -25.55
C ASN A 18 2.95 -30.11 -25.64
N ASN A 19 3.58 -30.02 -26.80
CA ASN A 19 4.72 -29.12 -27.01
C ASN A 19 4.33 -27.65 -26.89
N GLN A 20 3.13 -27.29 -27.34
CA GLN A 20 2.61 -25.93 -27.20
C GLN A 20 2.32 -25.58 -25.74
N ILE A 21 1.72 -26.51 -24.98
CA ILE A 21 1.48 -26.35 -23.54
C ILE A 21 2.81 -26.14 -22.81
N ILE A 22 3.81 -26.97 -23.07
CA ILE A 22 5.14 -26.87 -22.46
C ILE A 22 5.79 -25.49 -22.78
N ASN A 23 5.67 -25.03 -24.00
CA ASN A 23 6.23 -23.72 -24.38
C ASN A 23 5.50 -22.57 -23.68
N ILE A 24 4.18 -22.62 -23.54
CA ILE A 24 3.40 -21.64 -22.79
C ILE A 24 3.85 -21.60 -21.33
N LEU A 25 3.95 -22.76 -20.67
CA LEU A 25 4.37 -22.87 -19.27
C LEU A 25 5.82 -22.40 -19.03
N ARG A 26 6.66 -22.40 -20.06
CA ARG A 26 8.06 -21.91 -19.96
C ARG A 26 8.22 -20.42 -20.18
N SER A 27 7.37 -19.79 -21.00
CA SER A 27 7.66 -18.46 -21.52
C SER A 27 6.51 -17.45 -21.44
N GLN A 28 5.26 -17.89 -21.20
CA GLN A 28 4.08 -17.04 -21.30
C GLN A 28 3.35 -16.86 -19.97
N ARG A 29 4.12 -16.68 -18.89
CA ARG A 29 3.55 -16.38 -17.56
C ARG A 29 2.85 -15.03 -17.58
N LEU A 30 1.62 -15.00 -17.07
CA LEU A 30 0.80 -13.78 -16.97
C LEU A 30 0.88 -13.18 -15.56
N THR A 31 0.76 -11.87 -15.50
CA THR A 31 0.54 -11.18 -14.22
C THR A 31 -0.90 -11.36 -13.74
N VAL A 32 -1.09 -11.24 -12.45
CA VAL A 32 -2.41 -11.03 -11.81
C VAL A 32 -2.51 -9.57 -11.40
N LYS A 33 -3.74 -9.07 -11.35
CA LYS A 33 -3.99 -7.71 -10.90
C LYS A 33 -4.30 -7.73 -9.40
N VAL A 34 -3.35 -7.26 -8.59
CA VAL A 34 -3.54 -7.09 -7.16
C VAL A 34 -4.16 -5.72 -6.89
N VAL A 35 -5.30 -5.71 -6.21
CA VAL A 35 -6.07 -4.49 -5.95
C VAL A 35 -6.30 -4.32 -4.45
N PHE A 36 -5.94 -3.17 -3.94
CA PHE A 36 -6.31 -2.78 -2.58
C PHE A 36 -6.72 -1.30 -2.49
N ASN A 37 -7.64 -1.05 -1.60
CA ASN A 37 -8.10 0.29 -1.20
C ASN A 37 -7.33 0.76 0.06
N ASN A 38 -7.76 1.88 0.63
CA ASN A 38 -7.19 2.39 1.88
C ASN A 38 -7.30 1.36 3.00
N GLN A 39 -6.19 1.10 3.66
CA GLN A 39 -6.10 0.20 4.81
C GLN A 39 -5.73 1.00 6.06
N GLU A 40 -6.13 0.51 7.23
CA GLU A 40 -5.79 1.16 8.51
C GLU A 40 -4.45 0.70 9.06
N ARG A 41 -4.06 -0.55 8.75
CA ARG A 41 -2.84 -1.20 9.25
C ARG A 41 -2.20 -2.07 8.18
N LEU A 42 -0.92 -2.39 8.38
CA LEU A 42 -0.21 -3.32 7.48
C LEU A 42 -0.76 -4.74 7.57
N GLU A 43 -1.30 -5.16 8.72
CA GLU A 43 -1.95 -6.45 8.89
C GLU A 43 -3.14 -6.58 7.93
N ASN A 44 -4.03 -5.59 7.90
CA ASN A 44 -5.17 -5.60 6.97
C ASN A 44 -4.73 -5.58 5.50
N LEU A 45 -3.61 -4.90 5.22
CA LEU A 45 -3.04 -4.89 3.87
C LEU A 45 -2.49 -6.27 3.50
N ALA A 46 -1.72 -6.91 4.39
CA ALA A 46 -1.11 -8.21 4.15
C ALA A 46 -2.18 -9.29 3.94
N GLU A 47 -3.21 -9.36 4.78
CA GLU A 47 -4.37 -10.23 4.63
C GLU A 47 -5.00 -10.07 3.24
N ARG A 48 -5.29 -8.83 2.84
CA ARG A 48 -5.92 -8.54 1.55
C ARG A 48 -5.04 -8.88 0.35
N ILE A 49 -3.71 -8.81 0.49
CA ILE A 49 -2.78 -9.17 -0.58
C ILE A 49 -2.62 -10.69 -0.65
N ALA A 50 -2.55 -11.38 0.49
CA ALA A 50 -2.44 -12.83 0.57
C ALA A 50 -3.62 -13.55 -0.12
N ASP A 51 -4.81 -12.96 -0.12
CA ASP A 51 -5.97 -13.47 -0.87
C ASP A 51 -5.79 -13.43 -2.41
N GLN A 52 -4.79 -12.71 -2.92
CA GLN A 52 -4.66 -12.42 -4.35
C GLN A 52 -3.38 -12.98 -4.98
N ILE A 53 -2.35 -13.26 -4.18
CA ILE A 53 -1.06 -13.84 -4.61
C ILE A 53 -0.66 -15.02 -3.72
N GLU A 54 0.38 -15.73 -4.10
CA GLU A 54 0.80 -16.96 -3.44
C GLU A 54 1.36 -16.77 -2.02
N PRO A 55 2.14 -15.73 -1.70
CA PRO A 55 2.66 -15.50 -0.36
C PRO A 55 1.56 -15.34 0.68
N ASP A 56 1.76 -15.96 1.84
CA ASP A 56 0.85 -15.83 2.97
C ASP A 56 1.00 -14.50 3.72
N GLU A 57 0.04 -14.20 4.58
CA GLU A 57 0.01 -12.99 5.40
C GLU A 57 1.27 -12.83 6.24
N THR A 58 1.76 -13.90 6.86
CA THR A 58 2.91 -13.87 7.76
C THR A 58 4.17 -13.46 7.00
N SER A 59 4.45 -14.08 5.88
CA SER A 59 5.62 -13.76 5.06
C SER A 59 5.56 -12.34 4.47
N LEU A 60 4.36 -11.88 4.11
CA LEU A 60 4.16 -10.49 3.68
C LEU A 60 4.45 -9.51 4.81
N LEU A 61 3.96 -9.78 6.04
CA LEU A 61 4.22 -8.91 7.20
C LEU A 61 5.69 -8.88 7.58
N GLU A 62 6.39 -10.01 7.53
CA GLU A 62 7.84 -10.06 7.77
C GLU A 62 8.59 -9.14 6.81
N ALA A 63 8.26 -9.18 5.51
CA ALA A 63 8.85 -8.29 4.52
C ALA A 63 8.45 -6.82 4.71
N PHE A 64 7.20 -6.54 5.07
CA PHE A 64 6.69 -5.18 5.26
C PHE A 64 7.28 -4.50 6.50
N TYR A 65 7.60 -5.28 7.54
CA TYR A 65 8.22 -4.80 8.78
C TYR A 65 9.73 -4.98 8.84
N ASP A 66 10.39 -5.37 7.73
CA ASP A 66 11.85 -5.48 7.67
C ASP A 66 12.51 -4.16 8.07
N GLU A 67 13.14 -4.12 9.24
CA GLU A 67 13.73 -2.90 9.80
C GLU A 67 14.89 -2.36 8.96
N GLY A 68 15.67 -3.24 8.34
CA GLY A 68 16.78 -2.86 7.47
C GLY A 68 16.29 -2.14 6.23
N PHE A 69 15.26 -2.70 5.60
CA PHE A 69 14.60 -2.11 4.43
C PHE A 69 13.93 -0.78 4.78
N LEU A 70 13.14 -0.74 5.85
CA LEU A 70 12.43 0.47 6.27
C LEU A 70 13.41 1.61 6.55
N LYS A 71 14.43 1.36 7.37
CA LYS A 71 15.46 2.36 7.72
C LYS A 71 16.21 2.87 6.49
N SER A 72 16.58 1.97 5.59
CA SER A 72 17.32 2.33 4.36
C SER A 72 16.50 3.22 3.42
N ASN A 73 15.17 3.17 3.50
CA ASN A 73 14.24 3.93 2.67
C ASN A 73 13.54 5.08 3.42
N GLY A 74 13.96 5.40 4.65
CA GLY A 74 13.44 6.52 5.43
C GLY A 74 12.07 6.26 6.08
N PHE A 75 11.72 5.00 6.30
CA PHE A 75 10.50 4.59 6.98
C PHE A 75 10.79 4.00 8.37
N THR A 76 9.74 3.95 9.19
CA THR A 76 9.68 3.23 10.47
C THR A 76 8.47 2.28 10.45
N LYS A 77 8.37 1.39 11.43
CA LYS A 77 7.20 0.50 11.55
C LYS A 77 5.87 1.27 11.64
N GLU A 78 5.88 2.42 12.32
CA GLU A 78 4.69 3.25 12.53
C GLU A 78 4.20 3.94 11.27
N ASN A 79 5.10 4.20 10.31
CA ASN A 79 4.76 4.93 9.10
C ASN A 79 4.91 4.11 7.80
N ALA A 80 5.32 2.84 7.91
CA ALA A 80 5.56 1.97 6.75
C ALA A 80 4.33 1.86 5.82
N LEU A 81 3.12 1.88 6.37
CA LEU A 81 1.88 1.85 5.58
C LEU A 81 1.80 3.00 4.56
N THR A 82 2.45 4.14 4.81
CA THR A 82 2.43 5.29 3.90
C THR A 82 3.07 5.02 2.55
N MET A 83 3.92 3.98 2.45
CA MET A 83 4.54 3.54 1.21
C MET A 83 3.54 2.82 0.28
N TYR A 84 2.51 2.20 0.83
CA TYR A 84 1.55 1.37 0.09
C TYR A 84 0.38 2.20 -0.41
N LEU A 85 0.52 2.74 -1.61
CA LEU A 85 -0.52 3.60 -2.20
C LEU A 85 -1.67 2.73 -2.74
N PRO A 86 -2.93 3.01 -2.36
CA PRO A 86 -4.08 2.29 -2.89
C PRO A 86 -4.18 2.39 -4.41
N ASN A 87 -4.18 1.26 -5.09
CA ASN A 87 -4.26 1.18 -6.55
C ASN A 87 -4.44 -0.28 -7.00
N SER A 88 -4.33 -0.49 -8.31
CA SER A 88 -4.23 -1.80 -8.96
C SER A 88 -2.81 -1.99 -9.49
N TYR A 89 -2.19 -3.13 -9.16
CA TYR A 89 -0.80 -3.44 -9.50
C TYR A 89 -0.73 -4.76 -10.26
N ASP A 90 -0.01 -4.77 -11.36
CA ASP A 90 0.24 -6.00 -12.12
C ASP A 90 1.49 -6.69 -11.55
N VAL A 91 1.31 -7.87 -10.94
CA VAL A 91 2.37 -8.69 -10.34
C VAL A 91 2.25 -10.14 -10.79
N PHE A 92 3.34 -10.87 -10.76
CA PHE A 92 3.25 -12.32 -10.92
C PHE A 92 2.61 -12.93 -9.66
N TRP A 93 1.79 -13.96 -9.85
CA TRP A 93 1.08 -14.59 -8.75
C TRP A 93 2.02 -15.15 -7.67
N ASP A 94 3.20 -15.64 -8.08
CA ASP A 94 4.26 -16.18 -7.23
C ASP A 94 5.34 -15.15 -6.88
N ALA A 95 5.04 -13.85 -6.97
CA ALA A 95 5.98 -12.81 -6.56
C ALA A 95 6.29 -12.93 -5.07
N SER A 96 7.58 -12.96 -4.70
CA SER A 96 7.92 -13.01 -3.28
C SER A 96 7.47 -11.73 -2.55
N PRO A 97 7.29 -11.78 -1.22
CA PRO A 97 6.93 -10.63 -0.40
C PRO A 97 7.83 -9.42 -0.64
N GLU A 98 9.15 -9.64 -0.78
CA GLU A 98 10.13 -8.58 -1.04
C GLU A 98 9.94 -7.96 -2.41
N VAL A 99 9.67 -8.79 -3.44
CA VAL A 99 9.41 -8.29 -4.81
C VAL A 99 8.16 -7.42 -4.83
N PHE A 100 7.11 -7.83 -4.10
CA PHE A 100 5.90 -7.01 -3.96
C PHE A 100 6.20 -5.71 -3.22
N ARG A 101 6.87 -5.77 -2.07
CA ARG A 101 7.27 -4.61 -1.27
C ARG A 101 8.11 -3.61 -2.10
N ASP A 102 9.09 -4.10 -2.83
CA ASP A 102 9.99 -3.28 -3.66
C ASP A 102 9.22 -2.62 -4.82
N LEU A 103 8.23 -3.31 -5.38
CA LEU A 103 7.31 -2.73 -6.35
C LEU A 103 6.51 -1.57 -5.73
N MET A 104 6.04 -1.71 -4.49
CA MET A 104 5.31 -0.65 -3.78
C MET A 104 6.23 0.56 -3.54
N LEU A 105 7.46 0.35 -3.09
CA LEU A 105 8.44 1.42 -2.94
C LEU A 105 8.69 2.16 -4.26
N LYS A 106 8.88 1.44 -5.34
CA LYS A 106 9.06 2.03 -6.67
C LYS A 106 7.87 2.90 -7.08
N ASN A 107 6.64 2.41 -6.86
CA ASN A 107 5.42 3.16 -7.17
C ASN A 107 5.27 4.40 -6.27
N TYR A 108 5.63 4.29 -4.99
CA TYR A 108 5.70 5.43 -4.07
C TYR A 108 6.66 6.51 -4.58
N GLN A 109 7.86 6.13 -5.02
CA GLN A 109 8.85 7.06 -5.57
C GLN A 109 8.37 7.71 -6.87
N ILE A 110 7.71 6.97 -7.75
CA ILE A 110 7.10 7.50 -8.97
C ILE A 110 5.96 8.47 -8.64
N PHE A 111 5.14 8.14 -7.67
CA PHE A 111 4.05 9.01 -7.22
C PHE A 111 4.57 10.34 -6.70
N TRP A 112 5.62 10.33 -5.87
CA TRP A 112 6.25 11.51 -5.32
C TRP A 112 7.25 12.13 -6.31
N ASN A 113 6.75 12.46 -7.51
CA ASN A 113 7.52 13.17 -8.53
C ASN A 113 7.87 14.61 -8.11
N LYS A 114 8.72 15.26 -8.89
CA LYS A 114 9.20 16.63 -8.62
C LYS A 114 8.05 17.62 -8.37
N GLU A 115 6.98 17.53 -9.15
CA GLU A 115 5.84 18.45 -9.02
C GLU A 115 5.13 18.27 -7.67
N ARG A 116 4.85 17.01 -7.25
CA ARG A 116 4.22 16.73 -5.96
C ARG A 116 5.11 17.08 -4.78
N LEU A 117 6.41 16.86 -4.89
CA LEU A 117 7.38 17.28 -3.87
C LEU A 117 7.40 18.80 -3.71
N LEU A 118 7.38 19.58 -4.80
CA LEU A 118 7.30 21.03 -4.74
C LEU A 118 5.98 21.51 -4.09
N LYS A 119 4.84 20.87 -4.41
CA LYS A 119 3.55 21.20 -3.78
C LYS A 119 3.56 20.90 -2.27
N ALA A 120 4.12 19.78 -1.86
CA ALA A 120 4.27 19.42 -0.43
C ALA A 120 5.17 20.44 0.29
N SER A 121 6.32 20.77 -0.29
CA SER A 121 7.26 21.76 0.24
C SER A 121 6.64 23.15 0.38
N ALA A 122 5.82 23.58 -0.57
CA ALA A 122 5.09 24.85 -0.50
C ALA A 122 4.11 24.92 0.69
N LEU A 123 3.67 23.77 1.19
CA LEU A 123 2.85 23.65 2.41
C LEU A 123 3.70 23.45 3.67
N ASN A 124 5.04 23.41 3.57
CA ASN A 124 5.97 23.02 4.63
C ASN A 124 5.69 21.62 5.19
N LEU A 125 5.31 20.68 4.32
CA LEU A 125 5.02 19.29 4.67
C LEU A 125 5.95 18.34 3.92
N THR A 126 6.35 17.25 4.60
CA THR A 126 6.99 16.11 3.96
C THR A 126 5.96 15.23 3.24
N PRO A 127 6.35 14.39 2.28
CA PRO A 127 5.47 13.39 1.67
C PRO A 127 4.66 12.57 2.67
N MET A 128 5.33 12.11 3.73
CA MET A 128 4.70 11.36 4.81
C MET A 128 3.64 12.18 5.56
N GLN A 129 3.93 13.44 5.88
CA GLN A 129 2.97 14.32 6.55
C GLN A 129 1.76 14.62 5.66
N VAL A 130 1.97 14.77 4.35
CA VAL A 130 0.85 14.91 3.38
C VAL A 130 -0.02 13.66 3.38
N TYR A 131 0.58 12.46 3.36
CA TYR A 131 -0.16 11.20 3.41
C TYR A 131 -0.97 11.06 4.71
N ILE A 132 -0.36 11.35 5.85
CA ILE A 132 -1.03 11.31 7.16
C ILE A 132 -2.20 12.30 7.19
N LEU A 133 -1.99 13.54 6.75
CA LEU A 133 -3.05 14.53 6.69
C LEU A 133 -4.19 14.11 5.77
N ALA A 134 -3.85 13.54 4.60
CA ALA A 134 -4.84 13.03 3.65
C ALA A 134 -5.66 11.87 4.26
N SER A 135 -5.03 10.98 5.04
CA SER A 135 -5.74 9.89 5.72
C SER A 135 -6.75 10.41 6.75
N ILE A 136 -6.40 11.47 7.49
CA ILE A 136 -7.30 12.13 8.45
C ILE A 136 -8.48 12.78 7.70
N VAL A 137 -8.20 13.53 6.64
CA VAL A 137 -9.24 14.18 5.81
C VAL A 137 -10.20 13.15 5.22
N HIS A 138 -9.67 12.02 4.73
CA HIS A 138 -10.49 10.96 4.15
C HIS A 138 -11.40 10.27 5.18
N LYS A 139 -10.94 10.12 6.42
CA LYS A 139 -11.74 9.57 7.52
C LYS A 139 -12.79 10.56 8.06
N GLU A 140 -12.55 11.86 7.91
CA GLU A 140 -13.49 12.91 8.33
C GLU A 140 -14.68 13.02 7.37
N SER A 141 -14.44 12.90 6.05
CA SER A 141 -15.53 12.90 5.07
C SER A 141 -15.20 12.02 3.86
N VAL A 142 -16.16 11.18 3.48
CA VAL A 142 -16.13 10.40 2.24
C VAL A 142 -16.52 11.21 1.01
N LYS A 143 -17.08 12.42 1.21
CA LYS A 143 -17.49 13.29 0.12
C LYS A 143 -16.29 14.05 -0.43
N VAL A 144 -15.94 13.76 -1.67
CA VAL A 144 -14.73 14.33 -2.32
C VAL A 144 -14.79 15.85 -2.40
N GLU A 145 -15.96 16.43 -2.59
CA GLU A 145 -16.18 17.87 -2.65
C GLU A 145 -15.92 18.61 -1.32
N GLU A 146 -16.03 17.92 -0.18
CA GLU A 146 -15.76 18.48 1.15
C GLU A 146 -14.28 18.41 1.53
N GLN A 147 -13.55 17.43 0.99
CA GLN A 147 -12.17 17.15 1.38
C GLN A 147 -11.22 18.34 1.22
N PRO A 148 -11.27 19.15 0.16
CA PRO A 148 -10.41 20.34 0.05
C PRO A 148 -10.64 21.36 1.16
N ARG A 149 -11.89 21.54 1.60
CA ARG A 149 -12.26 22.46 2.68
C ARG A 149 -11.76 21.97 4.04
N ILE A 150 -11.91 20.67 4.31
CA ILE A 150 -11.41 20.01 5.53
C ILE A 150 -9.87 20.08 5.55
N ALA A 151 -9.20 19.76 4.45
CA ALA A 151 -7.75 19.88 4.33
C ALA A 151 -7.27 21.33 4.60
N GLY A 152 -7.96 22.32 4.06
CA GLY A 152 -7.68 23.75 4.31
C GLY A 152 -7.82 24.12 5.80
N LEU A 153 -8.85 23.59 6.49
CA LEU A 153 -9.03 23.79 7.92
C LEU A 153 -7.82 23.24 8.71
N TYR A 154 -7.42 22.00 8.44
CA TYR A 154 -6.31 21.37 9.15
C TYR A 154 -4.96 22.04 8.84
N LEU A 155 -4.72 22.42 7.59
CA LEU A 155 -3.52 23.20 7.23
C LEU A 155 -3.45 24.53 7.97
N ASN A 156 -4.59 25.23 8.12
CA ASN A 156 -4.64 26.49 8.89
C ASN A 156 -4.38 26.25 10.38
N ARG A 157 -4.89 25.15 10.96
CA ARG A 157 -4.59 24.78 12.36
C ARG A 157 -3.11 24.50 12.54
N LEU A 158 -2.49 23.72 11.65
CA LEU A 158 -1.05 23.44 11.68
C LEU A 158 -0.21 24.72 11.61
N LYS A 159 -0.53 25.65 10.69
CA LYS A 159 0.15 26.94 10.57
C LYS A 159 0.08 27.77 11.84
N LYS A 160 -1.02 27.67 12.60
CA LYS A 160 -1.24 28.40 13.86
C LYS A 160 -0.72 27.63 15.10
N GLY A 161 -0.07 26.48 14.92
CA GLY A 161 0.37 25.63 16.02
C GLY A 161 -0.78 25.02 16.86
N MET A 162 -1.99 24.95 16.28
CA MET A 162 -3.17 24.41 16.94
C MET A 162 -3.23 22.89 16.79
N LYS A 163 -3.80 22.20 17.79
CA LYS A 163 -4.14 20.77 17.67
C LYS A 163 -5.20 20.58 16.58
N LEU A 164 -5.11 19.47 15.81
CA LEU A 164 -6.09 19.17 14.75
C LEU A 164 -7.49 18.97 15.29
N GLN A 165 -7.65 18.32 16.46
CA GLN A 165 -8.94 18.00 17.09
C GLN A 165 -9.85 17.24 16.10
N ALA A 166 -9.28 16.25 15.42
CA ALA A 166 -9.97 15.39 14.48
C ALA A 166 -10.40 14.11 15.19
N ASP A 167 -11.68 13.82 15.26
CA ASP A 167 -12.22 12.62 15.94
C ASP A 167 -11.59 11.32 15.44
N PRO A 168 -11.32 11.13 14.13
CA PRO A 168 -10.65 9.94 13.63
C PRO A 168 -9.28 9.67 14.30
N THR A 169 -8.55 10.72 14.68
CA THR A 169 -7.24 10.56 15.34
C THR A 169 -7.38 10.08 16.79
N VAL A 170 -8.43 10.51 17.48
CA VAL A 170 -8.73 10.07 18.84
C VAL A 170 -9.18 8.61 18.83
N ILE A 171 -10.09 8.26 17.93
CA ILE A 171 -10.57 6.88 17.72
C ILE A 171 -9.39 5.95 17.43
N PHE A 172 -8.51 6.32 16.50
CA PHE A 172 -7.31 5.54 16.18
C PHE A 172 -6.40 5.37 17.40
N ALA A 173 -6.17 6.43 18.18
CA ALA A 173 -5.33 6.37 19.38
C ALA A 173 -5.91 5.42 20.44
N ILE A 174 -7.22 5.44 20.67
CA ILE A 174 -7.91 4.53 21.60
C ILE A 174 -7.78 3.08 21.13
N LYS A 175 -8.06 2.80 19.86
CA LYS A 175 -7.91 1.47 19.26
C LYS A 175 -6.48 0.95 19.35
N LYS A 176 -5.49 1.80 19.08
CA LYS A 176 -4.08 1.46 19.21
C LYS A 176 -3.68 1.16 20.66
N ALA A 177 -4.16 1.93 21.62
CA ALA A 177 -3.87 1.73 23.03
C ALA A 177 -4.52 0.46 23.60
N SER A 178 -5.73 0.12 23.15
CA SER A 178 -6.42 -1.11 23.56
C SER A 178 -5.94 -2.36 22.84
N GLY A 179 -5.24 -2.21 21.70
CA GLY A 179 -4.90 -3.31 20.79
C GLY A 179 -6.11 -3.88 20.04
N ASN A 180 -7.31 -3.34 20.24
CA ASN A 180 -8.55 -3.81 19.61
C ASN A 180 -9.02 -2.81 18.55
N PHE A 181 -8.72 -3.09 17.29
CA PHE A 181 -9.10 -2.24 16.15
C PHE A 181 -10.55 -2.47 15.68
N ASP A 182 -11.19 -3.54 16.10
CA ASP A 182 -12.60 -3.84 15.76
C ASP A 182 -13.58 -3.19 16.75
N GLN A 183 -13.07 -2.56 17.81
CA GLN A 183 -13.88 -1.85 18.78
C GLN A 183 -14.66 -0.70 18.12
N GLN A 184 -15.97 -0.70 18.29
CA GLN A 184 -16.81 0.45 17.94
C GLN A 184 -16.68 1.51 19.06
N ILE A 185 -16.38 2.74 18.65
CA ILE A 185 -16.21 3.90 19.55
C ILE A 185 -17.14 5.02 19.07
#